data_606252710756065e5ec2079b59cbb740
#
_entry.id   606252710756065e5ec2079b59cbb740
#
_cell.length_a   1.000
_cell.length_b   1.000
_cell.length_c   1.000
_cell.angle_alpha   90.00
_cell.angle_beta   90.00
_cell.angle_gamma   90.00
#
_symmetry.space_group_name_H-M   'P 1'
#
loop_
_entity.id
_entity.type
_entity.pdbx_description
1 polymer ?
#
loop_
_entity_poly.entity_id
_entity_poly.type
_entity_poly.pdbx_seq_one_letter_code
_entity_poly.pdbx_strand_id
1 'polypeptide(L)'
;MMIDYLRELNLAFVFLRLTLTMFFGGMIGIEREKKRRPAGFRTYMLVCLGATLAGIISQYNYVMINTVFADIASEIGRNTDVTRIGAKVIGGVGFLGAGTIIVTDRQEVKGLTTAAGLWASACMGLAIGAGFYECVILAFLLMFLCIRLLPYLENYMVERARNMNLYIEYASFDNIGLIIGKIKAQGAQIYEVNIDRSSERKGQYPSAVFTIRLAPNTHHAQVIAAISELDDVMTIDEI
;
A
#
# COMPACT_ATOMS: atom_id res chain seq x y z
N MET A 1 17.71 31.98 2.28
CA MET A 1 16.98 33.28 2.16
C MET A 1 15.58 33.12 1.54
N MET A 2 15.40 32.67 0.29
CA MET A 2 14.05 32.53 -0.29
C MET A 2 13.22 31.40 0.37
N ILE A 3 13.84 30.29 0.68
CA ILE A 3 13.16 29.15 1.33
C ILE A 3 12.81 29.45 2.79
N ASP A 4 13.64 30.20 3.49
CA ASP A 4 13.37 30.63 4.87
C ASP A 4 12.14 31.53 4.97
N TYR A 5 11.95 32.40 3.97
CA TYR A 5 10.74 33.21 3.85
C TYR A 5 9.46 32.38 3.66
N LEU A 6 9.54 31.25 2.89
CA LEU A 6 8.40 30.35 2.71
C LEU A 6 8.04 29.54 3.97
N ARG A 7 8.92 29.53 4.99
CA ARG A 7 8.69 28.87 6.27
C ARG A 7 7.89 29.70 7.28
N GLU A 8 7.69 30.96 7.02
CA GLU A 8 6.87 31.82 7.88
C GLU A 8 5.43 31.30 8.00
N LEU A 9 4.81 31.55 9.17
CA LEU A 9 3.40 31.18 9.43
C LEU A 9 2.48 32.38 9.15
N ASN A 10 2.40 32.79 7.90
CA ASN A 10 1.38 33.74 7.46
C ASN A 10 0.31 33.07 6.60
N LEU A 11 -0.83 33.73 6.40
CA LEU A 11 -1.99 33.15 5.69
C LEU A 11 -1.63 32.69 4.27
N ALA A 12 -0.78 33.43 3.57
CA ALA A 12 -0.38 33.10 2.19
C ALA A 12 0.42 31.78 2.14
N PHE A 13 1.35 31.58 3.09
CA PHE A 13 2.15 30.34 3.13
C PHE A 13 1.38 29.16 3.71
N VAL A 14 0.44 29.37 4.61
CA VAL A 14 -0.50 28.33 5.02
C VAL A 14 -1.31 27.87 3.81
N PHE A 15 -1.85 28.78 3.02
CA PHE A 15 -2.57 28.46 1.80
C PHE A 15 -1.68 27.70 0.79
N LEU A 16 -0.44 28.13 0.60
CA LEU A 16 0.54 27.45 -0.25
C LEU A 16 0.78 25.99 0.22
N ARG A 17 1.01 25.79 1.53
CA ARG A 17 1.22 24.46 2.10
C ARG A 17 0.02 23.53 1.86
N LEU A 18 -1.19 24.03 2.09
CA LEU A 18 -2.41 23.25 1.87
C LEU A 18 -2.60 22.92 0.39
N THR A 19 -2.32 23.86 -0.51
CA THR A 19 -2.41 23.63 -1.97
C THR A 19 -1.37 22.62 -2.45
N LEU A 20 -0.11 22.73 -2.02
CA LEU A 20 0.94 21.76 -2.33
C LEU A 20 0.58 20.35 -1.83
N THR A 21 0.00 20.28 -0.64
CA THR A 21 -0.47 19.01 -0.06
C THR A 21 -1.51 18.34 -0.94
N MET A 22 -2.51 19.10 -1.38
CA MET A 22 -3.54 18.59 -2.29
C MET A 22 -2.94 18.15 -3.62
N PHE A 23 -1.98 18.89 -4.14
CA PHE A 23 -1.30 18.56 -5.39
C PHE A 23 -0.52 17.24 -5.28
N PHE A 24 0.39 17.12 -4.32
CA PHE A 24 1.22 15.92 -4.16
C PHE A 24 0.41 14.69 -3.74
N GLY A 25 -0.49 14.84 -2.75
CA GLY A 25 -1.39 13.77 -2.33
C GLY A 25 -2.32 13.33 -3.45
N GLY A 26 -2.84 14.29 -4.22
CA GLY A 26 -3.68 14.04 -5.37
C GLY A 26 -2.97 13.26 -6.49
N MET A 27 -1.74 13.64 -6.84
CA MET A 27 -0.96 12.95 -7.86
C MET A 27 -0.74 11.48 -7.54
N ILE A 28 -0.39 11.16 -6.28
CA ILE A 28 -0.25 9.78 -5.81
C ILE A 28 -1.61 9.07 -5.88
N GLY A 29 -2.66 9.73 -5.38
CA GLY A 29 -4.00 9.16 -5.34
C GLY A 29 -4.59 8.85 -6.72
N ILE A 30 -4.35 9.68 -7.74
CA ILE A 30 -4.76 9.45 -9.14
C ILE A 30 -4.16 8.15 -9.68
N GLU A 31 -2.87 7.91 -9.43
CA GLU A 31 -2.20 6.69 -9.87
C GLU A 31 -2.81 5.44 -9.20
N ARG A 32 -3.15 5.55 -7.92
CA ARG A 32 -3.80 4.47 -7.16
C ARG A 32 -5.22 4.19 -7.64
N GLU A 33 -5.99 5.25 -7.93
CA GLU A 33 -7.35 5.13 -8.44
C GLU A 33 -7.41 4.51 -9.83
N LYS A 34 -6.50 4.89 -10.73
CA LYS A 34 -6.36 4.27 -12.06
C LYS A 34 -6.11 2.76 -11.97
N LYS A 35 -5.40 2.29 -10.95
CA LYS A 35 -5.15 0.88 -10.69
C LYS A 35 -6.24 0.21 -9.84
N ARG A 36 -7.38 0.86 -9.61
CA ARG A 36 -8.52 0.37 -8.81
C ARG A 36 -8.11 -0.15 -7.44
N ARG A 37 -7.19 0.57 -6.78
CA ARG A 37 -6.74 0.21 -5.42
C ARG A 37 -7.74 0.72 -4.36
N PRO A 38 -7.78 0.12 -3.15
CA PRO A 38 -8.79 0.45 -2.11
C PRO A 38 -8.84 1.93 -1.70
N ALA A 39 -7.68 2.62 -1.69
CA ALA A 39 -7.59 4.05 -1.45
C ALA A 39 -7.17 4.77 -2.75
N GLY A 40 -7.99 5.74 -3.18
CA GLY A 40 -7.80 6.52 -4.40
C GLY A 40 -7.54 8.00 -4.13
N PHE A 41 -7.84 8.82 -5.13
CA PHE A 41 -7.56 10.25 -5.20
C PHE A 41 -7.96 11.03 -3.95
N ARG A 42 -9.24 10.93 -3.54
CA ARG A 42 -9.78 11.67 -2.38
C ARG A 42 -9.12 11.25 -1.07
N THR A 43 -8.90 9.95 -0.89
CA THR A 43 -8.34 9.41 0.35
C THR A 43 -6.92 9.90 0.58
N TYR A 44 -6.07 9.84 -0.44
CA TYR A 44 -4.69 10.32 -0.35
C TYR A 44 -4.63 11.83 -0.10
N MET A 45 -5.45 12.63 -0.78
CA MET A 45 -5.54 14.07 -0.56
C MET A 45 -5.93 14.39 0.88
N LEU A 46 -6.99 13.76 1.39
CA LEU A 46 -7.51 14.05 2.73
C LEU A 46 -6.54 13.62 3.83
N VAL A 47 -5.90 12.47 3.69
CA VAL A 47 -4.89 11.99 4.66
C VAL A 47 -3.69 12.95 4.69
N CYS A 48 -3.19 13.33 3.52
CA CYS A 48 -2.09 14.28 3.41
C CYS A 48 -2.47 15.66 4.00
N LEU A 49 -3.67 16.15 3.68
CA LEU A 49 -4.19 17.44 4.14
C LEU A 49 -4.35 17.46 5.66
N GLY A 50 -4.94 16.42 6.26
CA GLY A 50 -5.09 16.29 7.72
C GLY A 50 -3.74 16.28 8.43
N ALA A 51 -2.76 15.57 7.87
CA ALA A 51 -1.41 15.55 8.42
C ALA A 51 -0.72 16.94 8.30
N THR A 52 -0.89 17.65 7.19
CA THR A 52 -0.37 19.01 7.00
C THR A 52 -0.96 19.98 8.00
N LEU A 53 -2.28 19.93 8.22
CA LEU A 53 -2.95 20.74 9.25
C LEU A 53 -2.39 20.46 10.65
N ALA A 54 -2.17 19.21 10.99
CA ALA A 54 -1.56 18.82 12.26
C ALA A 54 -0.14 19.39 12.43
N GLY A 55 0.66 19.38 11.35
CA GLY A 55 1.99 19.99 11.33
C GLY A 55 1.94 21.51 11.52
N ILE A 56 1.02 22.19 10.82
CA ILE A 56 0.80 23.65 10.94
C ILE A 56 0.35 24.01 12.38
N ILE A 57 -0.62 23.26 12.93
CA ILE A 57 -1.11 23.48 14.30
C ILE A 57 0.03 23.32 15.32
N SER A 58 0.89 22.32 15.12
CA SER A 58 2.05 22.08 15.99
C SER A 58 3.01 23.28 16.01
N GLN A 59 3.32 23.83 14.83
CA GLN A 59 4.16 25.02 14.69
C GLN A 59 3.48 26.26 15.27
N TYR A 60 2.19 26.44 15.00
CA TYR A 60 1.44 27.57 15.49
C TYR A 60 1.39 27.60 17.04
N ASN A 61 1.16 26.44 17.65
CA ASN A 61 1.19 26.31 19.11
C ASN A 61 2.56 26.66 19.69
N TYR A 62 3.65 26.24 19.02
CA TYR A 62 5.01 26.60 19.43
C TYR A 62 5.22 28.13 19.39
N VAL A 63 4.84 28.77 18.29
CA VAL A 63 4.97 30.23 18.16
C VAL A 63 4.14 30.95 19.23
N MET A 64 2.87 30.58 19.44
CA MET A 64 2.00 31.20 20.42
C MET A 64 2.54 31.12 21.85
N ILE A 65 3.05 29.95 22.24
CA ILE A 65 3.58 29.75 23.60
C ILE A 65 4.88 30.55 23.79
N ASN A 66 5.71 30.70 22.77
CA ASN A 66 6.97 31.43 22.86
C ASN A 66 6.83 32.95 22.57
N THR A 67 5.65 33.44 22.17
CA THR A 67 5.41 34.85 21.88
C THR A 67 4.27 35.42 22.74
N VAL A 68 3.02 35.08 22.41
CA VAL A 68 1.81 35.63 23.02
C VAL A 68 1.68 35.24 24.50
N PHE A 69 2.04 34.03 24.86
CA PHE A 69 1.91 33.44 26.18
C PHE A 69 3.27 33.20 26.88
N ALA A 70 4.34 33.86 26.42
CA ALA A 70 5.70 33.63 26.92
C ALA A 70 5.84 33.82 28.42
N ASP A 71 5.25 34.90 28.97
CA ASP A 71 5.30 35.23 30.40
C ASP A 71 4.61 34.13 31.24
N ILE A 72 3.40 33.75 30.86
CA ILE A 72 2.63 32.69 31.53
C ILE A 72 3.34 31.34 31.43
N ALA A 73 3.89 31.01 30.26
CA ALA A 73 4.61 29.76 30.04
C ALA A 73 5.86 29.65 30.92
N SER A 74 6.58 30.77 31.13
CA SER A 74 7.75 30.82 32.00
C SER A 74 7.38 30.62 33.48
N GLU A 75 6.26 31.20 33.93
CA GLU A 75 5.77 31.06 35.31
C GLU A 75 5.38 29.63 35.68
N ILE A 76 4.76 28.91 34.71
CA ILE A 76 4.31 27.52 34.92
C ILE A 76 5.34 26.47 34.51
N GLY A 77 6.52 26.87 34.04
CA GLY A 77 7.58 25.94 33.59
C GLY A 77 7.17 25.03 32.43
N ARG A 78 6.27 25.52 31.55
CA ARG A 78 5.74 24.72 30.45
C ARG A 78 6.64 24.81 29.22
N ASN A 79 7.15 23.65 28.76
CA ASN A 79 7.79 23.49 27.47
C ASN A 79 6.81 22.90 26.45
N THR A 80 6.86 23.42 25.22
CA THR A 80 6.03 22.91 24.13
C THR A 80 6.74 21.78 23.42
N ASP A 81 6.13 20.60 23.43
CA ASP A 81 6.58 19.48 22.62
C ASP A 81 5.90 19.54 21.24
N VAL A 82 6.61 20.09 20.26
CA VAL A 82 6.15 20.22 18.87
C VAL A 82 6.01 18.87 18.15
N THR A 83 6.61 17.82 18.69
CA THR A 83 6.62 16.50 18.06
C THR A 83 5.38 15.67 18.39
N ARG A 84 4.71 15.98 19.49
CA ARG A 84 3.60 15.19 20.04
C ARG A 84 2.41 15.03 19.07
N ILE A 85 2.03 16.10 18.39
CA ILE A 85 0.90 16.08 17.45
C ILE A 85 1.28 15.22 16.24
N GLY A 86 2.47 15.42 15.67
CA GLY A 86 2.98 14.62 14.55
C GLY A 86 3.09 13.13 14.87
N ALA A 87 3.60 12.80 16.06
CA ALA A 87 3.70 11.41 16.51
C ALA A 87 2.32 10.71 16.58
N LYS A 88 1.29 11.42 17.05
CA LYS A 88 -0.09 10.90 17.10
C LYS A 88 -0.69 10.74 15.69
N VAL A 89 -0.39 11.63 14.76
CA VAL A 89 -0.83 11.49 13.36
C VAL A 89 -0.22 10.25 12.73
N ILE A 90 1.09 10.04 12.89
CA ILE A 90 1.80 8.87 12.35
C ILE A 90 1.19 7.57 12.88
N GLY A 91 0.91 7.49 14.19
CA GLY A 91 0.25 6.33 14.80
C GLY A 91 -1.20 6.15 14.32
N GLY A 92 -1.96 7.26 14.24
CA GLY A 92 -3.37 7.24 13.82
C GLY A 92 -3.57 6.81 12.37
N VAL A 93 -2.70 7.23 11.46
CA VAL A 93 -2.77 6.82 10.05
C VAL A 93 -2.46 5.32 9.88
N GLY A 94 -1.67 4.74 10.80
CA GLY A 94 -1.45 3.29 10.83
C GLY A 94 -2.76 2.50 10.94
N PHE A 95 -3.74 2.99 11.72
CA PHE A 95 -5.07 2.38 11.81
C PHE A 95 -5.84 2.44 10.48
N LEU A 96 -5.82 3.58 9.78
CA LEU A 96 -6.42 3.72 8.45
C LEU A 96 -5.75 2.79 7.44
N GLY A 97 -4.41 2.71 7.47
CA GLY A 97 -3.64 1.80 6.63
C GLY A 97 -4.02 0.34 6.87
N ALA A 98 -4.07 -0.09 8.13
CA ALA A 98 -4.49 -1.44 8.49
C ALA A 98 -5.90 -1.78 7.98
N GLY A 99 -6.82 -0.81 7.99
CA GLY A 99 -8.17 -0.95 7.43
C GLY A 99 -8.22 -1.19 5.92
N THR A 100 -7.12 -0.98 5.19
CA THR A 100 -7.03 -1.28 3.74
C THR A 100 -6.46 -2.66 3.44
N ILE A 101 -5.95 -3.38 4.44
CA ILE A 101 -5.37 -4.71 4.29
C ILE A 101 -6.47 -5.75 4.42
N ILE A 102 -6.66 -6.52 3.38
CA ILE A 102 -7.72 -7.53 3.28
C ILE A 102 -7.07 -8.87 2.90
N VAL A 103 -7.46 -9.93 3.60
CA VAL A 103 -7.17 -11.30 3.17
C VAL A 103 -8.35 -11.77 2.33
N THR A 104 -8.09 -12.16 1.09
CA THR A 104 -9.12 -12.67 0.18
C THR A 104 -9.42 -14.14 0.45
N ASP A 105 -10.55 -14.65 -0.06
CA ASP A 105 -10.89 -16.08 0.00
C ASP A 105 -9.82 -16.98 -0.65
N ARG A 106 -9.01 -16.42 -1.53
CA ARG A 106 -7.86 -17.08 -2.19
C ARG A 106 -6.57 -17.04 -1.37
N GLN A 107 -6.64 -16.67 -0.08
CA GLN A 107 -5.49 -16.51 0.82
C GLN A 107 -4.46 -15.44 0.40
N GLU A 108 -4.80 -14.57 -0.54
CA GLU A 108 -3.95 -13.44 -0.90
C GLU A 108 -4.14 -12.28 0.07
N VAL A 109 -3.04 -11.65 0.46
CA VAL A 109 -3.07 -10.41 1.25
C VAL A 109 -3.01 -9.21 0.31
N LYS A 110 -4.13 -8.49 0.17
CA LYS A 110 -4.23 -7.26 -0.65
C LYS A 110 -4.20 -6.02 0.22
N GLY A 111 -3.71 -4.90 -0.32
CA GLY A 111 -3.75 -3.60 0.34
C GLY A 111 -2.47 -3.16 1.06
N LEU A 112 -1.43 -4.02 1.20
CA LEU A 112 -0.17 -3.67 1.88
C LEU A 112 0.50 -2.41 1.31
N THR A 113 0.66 -2.33 0.00
CA THR A 113 1.22 -1.14 -0.67
C THR A 113 0.33 0.09 -0.49
N THR A 114 -1.00 -0.09 -0.40
CA THR A 114 -1.94 1.00 -0.16
C THR A 114 -1.78 1.53 1.26
N ALA A 115 -1.68 0.65 2.26
CA ALA A 115 -1.44 1.00 3.65
C ALA A 115 -0.12 1.77 3.82
N ALA A 116 0.98 1.26 3.25
CA ALA A 116 2.28 1.91 3.27
C ALA A 116 2.24 3.28 2.56
N GLY A 117 1.55 3.38 1.43
CA GLY A 117 1.39 4.62 0.67
C GLY A 117 0.60 5.69 1.44
N LEU A 118 -0.47 5.33 2.14
CA LEU A 118 -1.23 6.24 3.00
C LEU A 118 -0.36 6.77 4.15
N TRP A 119 0.38 5.88 4.81
CA TRP A 119 1.28 6.23 5.89
C TRP A 119 2.38 7.20 5.40
N ALA A 120 3.04 6.89 4.30
CA ALA A 120 4.07 7.74 3.70
C ALA A 120 3.51 9.10 3.24
N SER A 121 2.28 9.14 2.69
CA SER A 121 1.61 10.39 2.32
C SER A 121 1.28 11.27 3.52
N ALA A 122 0.93 10.68 4.67
CA ALA A 122 0.74 11.43 5.91
C ALA A 122 2.06 12.02 6.41
N CYS A 123 3.16 11.25 6.38
CA CYS A 123 4.49 11.76 6.72
C CYS A 123 4.91 12.92 5.81
N MET A 124 4.64 12.81 4.51
CA MET A 124 4.86 13.90 3.55
C MET A 124 4.01 15.13 3.89
N GLY A 125 2.75 14.94 4.25
CA GLY A 125 1.87 16.02 4.71
C GLY A 125 2.41 16.73 5.96
N LEU A 126 2.88 15.98 6.96
CA LEU A 126 3.54 16.55 8.14
C LEU A 126 4.77 17.39 7.76
N ALA A 127 5.60 16.90 6.83
CA ALA A 127 6.77 17.62 6.35
C ALA A 127 6.39 18.92 5.61
N ILE A 128 5.32 18.92 4.79
CA ILE A 128 4.79 20.13 4.16
C ILE A 128 4.30 21.11 5.25
N GLY A 129 3.54 20.62 6.22
CA GLY A 129 3.05 21.40 7.35
C GLY A 129 4.18 22.03 8.17
N ALA A 130 5.30 21.32 8.30
CA ALA A 130 6.51 21.81 8.96
C ALA A 130 7.36 22.75 8.07
N GLY A 131 7.07 22.89 6.77
CA GLY A 131 7.83 23.73 5.86
C GLY A 131 9.14 23.11 5.35
N PHE A 132 9.29 21.78 5.39
CA PHE A 132 10.45 21.05 4.86
C PHE A 132 10.29 20.72 3.37
N TYR A 133 10.18 21.75 2.54
CA TYR A 133 9.86 21.60 1.11
C TYR A 133 10.88 20.78 0.34
N GLU A 134 12.15 20.89 0.67
CA GLU A 134 13.25 20.15 0.03
C GLU A 134 13.08 18.64 0.22
N CYS A 135 12.77 18.24 1.46
CA CYS A 135 12.51 16.83 1.78
C CYS A 135 11.24 16.33 1.09
N VAL A 136 10.22 17.19 0.97
CA VAL A 136 8.94 16.83 0.34
C VAL A 136 9.10 16.52 -1.13
N ILE A 137 9.84 17.34 -1.87
CA ILE A 137 10.08 17.13 -3.31
C ILE A 137 10.80 15.80 -3.52
N LEU A 138 11.86 15.55 -2.75
CA LEU A 138 12.63 14.31 -2.86
C LEU A 138 11.78 13.09 -2.47
N ALA A 139 11.07 13.17 -1.35
CA ALA A 139 10.19 12.10 -0.88
C ALA A 139 9.09 11.79 -1.89
N PHE A 140 8.44 12.82 -2.45
CA PHE A 140 7.41 12.67 -3.48
C PHE A 140 7.97 11.96 -4.72
N LEU A 141 9.14 12.37 -5.24
CA LEU A 141 9.76 11.74 -6.40
C LEU A 141 10.05 10.26 -6.15
N LEU A 142 10.61 9.92 -4.99
CA LEU A 142 10.90 8.53 -4.62
C LEU A 142 9.63 7.70 -4.43
N MET A 143 8.62 8.25 -3.74
CA MET A 143 7.32 7.59 -3.57
C MET A 143 6.63 7.34 -4.92
N PHE A 144 6.63 8.35 -5.80
CA PHE A 144 6.02 8.25 -7.12
C PHE A 144 6.74 7.21 -7.98
N LEU A 145 8.07 7.15 -7.91
CA LEU A 145 8.89 6.13 -8.55
C LEU A 145 8.53 4.73 -8.03
N CYS A 146 8.45 4.56 -6.71
CA CYS A 146 8.06 3.27 -6.10
C CYS A 146 6.67 2.82 -6.53
N ILE A 147 5.69 3.72 -6.56
CA ILE A 147 4.31 3.37 -6.86
C ILE A 147 4.09 3.10 -8.36
N ARG A 148 4.80 3.83 -9.23
CA ARG A 148 4.58 3.80 -10.67
C ARG A 148 5.55 2.90 -11.43
N LEU A 149 6.85 2.96 -11.13
CA LEU A 149 7.90 2.26 -11.87
C LEU A 149 8.22 0.86 -11.31
N LEU A 150 8.29 0.69 -10.01
CA LEU A 150 8.62 -0.60 -9.44
C LEU A 150 7.68 -1.75 -9.85
N PRO A 151 6.36 -1.55 -9.99
CA PRO A 151 5.48 -2.64 -10.45
C PRO A 151 5.85 -3.22 -11.82
N TYR A 152 6.43 -2.41 -12.73
CA TYR A 152 6.91 -2.94 -14.02
C TYR A 152 8.11 -3.87 -13.84
N LEU A 153 9.02 -3.49 -12.93
CA LEU A 153 10.18 -4.33 -12.60
C LEU A 153 9.74 -5.60 -11.86
N GLU A 154 8.80 -5.48 -10.94
CA GLU A 154 8.22 -6.59 -10.19
C GLU A 154 7.56 -7.60 -11.14
N ASN A 155 6.69 -7.17 -12.04
CA ASN A 155 6.06 -8.03 -13.05
C ASN A 155 7.11 -8.74 -13.92
N TYR A 156 8.13 -8.00 -14.39
CA TYR A 156 9.20 -8.58 -15.18
C TYR A 156 9.99 -9.66 -14.41
N MET A 157 10.21 -9.46 -13.11
CA MET A 157 10.88 -10.43 -12.25
C MET A 157 10.00 -11.65 -11.97
N VAL A 158 8.70 -11.44 -11.73
CA VAL A 158 7.72 -12.50 -11.47
C VAL A 158 7.55 -13.38 -12.71
N GLU A 159 7.37 -12.81 -13.90
CA GLU A 159 7.26 -13.58 -15.14
C GLU A 159 8.47 -14.47 -15.46
N ARG A 160 9.64 -14.11 -14.94
CA ARG A 160 10.89 -14.88 -15.06
C ARG A 160 11.16 -15.80 -13.86
N ALA A 161 10.42 -15.65 -12.80
CA ALA A 161 10.53 -16.54 -11.64
C ALA A 161 10.11 -17.96 -12.04
N ARG A 162 10.81 -18.95 -11.51
CA ARG A 162 10.43 -20.35 -11.71
C ARG A 162 9.38 -20.83 -10.72
N ASN A 163 9.19 -20.08 -9.63
CA ASN A 163 8.23 -20.42 -8.61
C ASN A 163 6.89 -19.76 -8.96
N MET A 164 5.83 -20.52 -8.84
CA MET A 164 4.48 -20.13 -9.21
C MET A 164 3.50 -20.67 -8.17
N ASN A 165 2.56 -19.85 -7.74
CA ASN A 165 1.46 -20.27 -6.89
C ASN A 165 0.18 -20.30 -7.71
N LEU A 166 -0.46 -21.46 -7.78
CA LEU A 166 -1.69 -21.67 -8.51
C LEU A 166 -2.84 -21.90 -7.53
N TYR A 167 -3.85 -21.05 -7.61
CA TYR A 167 -5.15 -21.30 -7.00
C TYR A 167 -6.05 -22.02 -8.01
N ILE A 168 -6.56 -23.19 -7.62
CA ILE A 168 -7.37 -24.04 -8.51
C ILE A 168 -8.65 -24.42 -7.77
N GLU A 169 -9.82 -24.12 -8.35
CA GLU A 169 -11.12 -24.66 -7.96
C GLU A 169 -11.47 -25.85 -8.85
N TYR A 170 -11.91 -26.94 -8.26
CA TYR A 170 -12.18 -28.19 -8.97
C TYR A 170 -13.51 -28.83 -8.50
N ALA A 171 -14.11 -29.66 -9.37
CA ALA A 171 -15.43 -30.21 -9.17
C ALA A 171 -15.52 -31.20 -7.97
N SER A 172 -14.47 -32.03 -7.76
CA SER A 172 -14.45 -33.06 -6.72
C SER A 172 -13.02 -33.31 -6.21
N PHE A 173 -12.90 -33.69 -4.92
CA PHE A 173 -11.61 -34.06 -4.33
C PHE A 173 -10.90 -35.21 -5.02
N ASP A 174 -11.63 -36.11 -5.67
CA ASP A 174 -11.04 -37.24 -6.40
C ASP A 174 -10.16 -36.78 -7.57
N ASN A 175 -10.38 -35.56 -8.06
CA ASN A 175 -9.69 -35.00 -9.24
C ASN A 175 -8.34 -34.35 -8.93
N ILE A 176 -8.01 -34.17 -7.64
CA ILE A 176 -6.70 -33.62 -7.23
C ILE A 176 -5.51 -34.42 -7.80
N GLY A 177 -5.66 -35.74 -7.89
CA GLY A 177 -4.65 -36.62 -8.45
C GLY A 177 -4.38 -36.35 -9.94
N LEU A 178 -5.43 -36.02 -10.70
CA LEU A 178 -5.32 -35.66 -12.13
C LEU A 178 -4.60 -34.32 -12.29
N ILE A 179 -4.94 -33.32 -11.46
CA ILE A 179 -4.28 -32.01 -11.46
C ILE A 179 -2.79 -32.14 -11.16
N ILE A 180 -2.45 -32.90 -10.09
CA ILE A 180 -1.06 -33.19 -9.73
C ILE A 180 -0.32 -33.91 -10.86
N GLY A 181 -0.95 -34.87 -11.50
CA GLY A 181 -0.41 -35.59 -12.66
C GLY A 181 -0.11 -34.66 -13.83
N LYS A 182 -1.05 -33.75 -14.15
CA LYS A 182 -0.91 -32.79 -15.26
C LYS A 182 0.20 -31.78 -14.96
N ILE A 183 0.31 -31.27 -13.72
CA ILE A 183 1.40 -30.38 -13.29
C ILE A 183 2.76 -31.07 -13.45
N LYS A 184 2.89 -32.30 -12.98
CA LYS A 184 4.13 -33.08 -13.12
C LYS A 184 4.47 -33.40 -14.58
N ALA A 185 3.48 -33.62 -15.43
CA ALA A 185 3.69 -33.85 -16.86
C ALA A 185 4.30 -32.64 -17.58
N GLN A 186 4.08 -31.43 -17.08
CA GLN A 186 4.75 -30.20 -17.54
C GLN A 186 6.19 -30.04 -17.01
N GLY A 187 6.73 -31.05 -16.30
CA GLY A 187 8.06 -31.00 -15.71
C GLY A 187 8.16 -30.13 -14.46
N ALA A 188 7.04 -29.68 -13.92
CA ALA A 188 7.01 -28.86 -12.72
C ALA A 188 7.16 -29.72 -11.45
N GLN A 189 7.86 -29.18 -10.45
CA GLN A 189 8.00 -29.77 -9.11
C GLN A 189 6.99 -29.11 -8.17
N ILE A 190 6.22 -29.91 -7.45
CA ILE A 190 5.26 -29.44 -6.46
C ILE A 190 5.97 -29.42 -5.09
N TYR A 191 6.01 -28.25 -4.45
CA TYR A 191 6.58 -28.09 -3.11
C TYR A 191 5.52 -28.23 -2.03
N GLU A 192 4.35 -27.63 -2.24
CA GLU A 192 3.30 -27.56 -1.27
C GLU A 192 1.94 -27.62 -1.95
N VAL A 193 0.98 -28.27 -1.29
CA VAL A 193 -0.42 -28.27 -1.70
C VAL A 193 -1.25 -27.94 -0.46
N ASN A 194 -1.87 -26.80 -0.45
CA ASN A 194 -2.76 -26.37 0.63
C ASN A 194 -4.22 -26.48 0.16
N ILE A 195 -4.96 -27.42 0.75
CA ILE A 195 -6.32 -27.75 0.36
C ILE A 195 -7.29 -27.05 1.30
N ASP A 196 -8.17 -26.20 0.76
CA ASP A 196 -9.27 -25.61 1.52
C ASP A 196 -10.52 -26.50 1.46
N ARG A 197 -10.82 -27.15 2.58
CA ARG A 197 -12.03 -27.98 2.77
C ARG A 197 -13.24 -27.19 3.27
N SER A 198 -13.07 -25.90 3.60
CA SER A 198 -14.13 -25.07 4.14
C SER A 198 -15.17 -24.68 3.08
N SER A 199 -14.75 -24.63 1.82
CA SER A 199 -15.58 -24.26 0.66
C SER A 199 -16.75 -25.24 0.46
N GLU A 200 -16.56 -26.52 0.69
CA GLU A 200 -17.62 -27.54 0.59
C GLU A 200 -18.79 -27.31 1.57
N ARG A 201 -18.48 -26.83 2.80
CA ARG A 201 -19.50 -26.49 3.81
C ARG A 201 -20.35 -25.28 3.42
N LYS A 202 -19.86 -24.45 2.52
CA LYS A 202 -20.55 -23.25 2.02
C LYS A 202 -21.27 -23.46 0.68
N GLY A 203 -21.28 -24.69 0.13
CA GLY A 203 -21.84 -25.01 -1.19
C GLY A 203 -21.02 -24.44 -2.34
N GLN A 204 -19.73 -24.17 -2.12
CA GLN A 204 -18.75 -23.73 -3.11
C GLN A 204 -17.92 -24.92 -3.57
N TYR A 205 -17.29 -24.81 -4.72
CA TYR A 205 -16.34 -25.81 -5.21
C TYR A 205 -15.13 -25.91 -4.27
N PRO A 206 -14.58 -27.13 -4.01
CA PRO A 206 -13.34 -27.28 -3.29
C PRO A 206 -12.20 -26.60 -4.03
N SER A 207 -11.26 -26.04 -3.27
CA SER A 207 -10.13 -25.32 -3.84
C SER A 207 -8.82 -25.76 -3.22
N ALA A 208 -7.73 -25.58 -3.97
CA ALA A 208 -6.39 -25.79 -3.46
C ALA A 208 -5.40 -24.78 -4.03
N VAL A 209 -4.41 -24.43 -3.20
CA VAL A 209 -3.26 -23.62 -3.59
C VAL A 209 -2.07 -24.57 -3.78
N PHE A 210 -1.52 -24.57 -4.98
CA PHE A 210 -0.33 -25.34 -5.34
C PHE A 210 0.86 -24.42 -5.46
N THR A 211 1.89 -24.62 -4.62
CA THR A 211 3.19 -23.97 -4.80
C THR A 211 4.07 -24.88 -5.62
N ILE A 212 4.37 -24.45 -6.84
CA ILE A 212 5.11 -25.24 -7.83
C ILE A 212 6.36 -24.51 -8.31
N ARG A 213 7.35 -25.28 -8.76
CA ARG A 213 8.53 -24.79 -9.43
C ARG A 213 8.58 -25.33 -10.84
N LEU A 214 8.63 -24.43 -11.81
CA LEU A 214 8.67 -24.73 -13.22
C LEU A 214 10.03 -25.27 -13.67
N ALA A 215 10.00 -26.15 -14.68
CA ALA A 215 11.21 -26.56 -15.39
C ALA A 215 11.87 -25.35 -16.09
N PRO A 216 13.19 -25.43 -16.39
CA PRO A 216 13.85 -24.42 -17.21
C PRO A 216 13.13 -24.25 -18.55
N ASN A 217 12.91 -23.01 -18.97
CA ASN A 217 12.24 -22.64 -20.24
C ASN A 217 10.73 -22.98 -20.33
N THR A 218 10.07 -23.27 -19.21
CA THR A 218 8.61 -23.41 -19.18
C THR A 218 7.99 -22.07 -18.77
N HIS A 219 7.02 -21.58 -19.55
CA HIS A 219 6.31 -20.34 -19.26
C HIS A 219 5.08 -20.60 -18.39
N HIS A 220 4.77 -19.68 -17.46
CA HIS A 220 3.60 -19.77 -16.58
C HIS A 220 2.30 -20.02 -17.37
N ALA A 221 2.10 -19.27 -18.46
CA ALA A 221 0.93 -19.43 -19.32
C ALA A 221 0.75 -20.84 -19.92
N GLN A 222 1.84 -21.56 -20.17
CA GLN A 222 1.75 -22.93 -20.71
C GLN A 222 1.20 -23.91 -19.67
N VAL A 223 1.62 -23.74 -18.41
CA VAL A 223 1.13 -24.59 -17.32
C VAL A 223 -0.33 -24.30 -17.01
N ILE A 224 -0.71 -23.01 -16.96
CA ILE A 224 -2.10 -22.60 -16.78
C ILE A 224 -2.98 -23.17 -17.91
N ALA A 225 -2.57 -23.01 -19.16
CA ALA A 225 -3.31 -23.54 -20.31
C ALA A 225 -3.47 -25.06 -20.25
N ALA A 226 -2.39 -25.78 -19.90
CA ALA A 226 -2.45 -27.22 -19.80
C ALA A 226 -3.39 -27.72 -18.68
N ILE A 227 -3.47 -27.01 -17.55
CA ILE A 227 -4.36 -27.38 -16.45
C ILE A 227 -5.80 -26.99 -16.77
N SER A 228 -6.03 -25.85 -17.43
CA SER A 228 -7.38 -25.41 -17.85
C SER A 228 -8.05 -26.31 -18.89
N GLU A 229 -7.30 -27.20 -19.55
CA GLU A 229 -7.85 -28.23 -20.42
C GLU A 229 -8.56 -29.39 -19.69
N LEU A 230 -8.40 -29.45 -18.34
CA LEU A 230 -9.09 -30.48 -17.55
C LEU A 230 -10.56 -30.08 -17.35
N ASP A 231 -11.49 -30.93 -17.74
CA ASP A 231 -12.95 -30.68 -17.62
C ASP A 231 -13.42 -30.42 -16.19
N ASP A 232 -12.66 -30.92 -15.21
CA ASP A 232 -12.97 -30.82 -13.79
C ASP A 232 -12.41 -29.56 -13.10
N VAL A 233 -11.68 -28.74 -13.82
CA VAL A 233 -11.15 -27.46 -13.31
C VAL A 233 -12.15 -26.35 -13.62
N MET A 234 -12.69 -25.74 -12.57
CA MET A 234 -13.68 -24.65 -12.68
C MET A 234 -13.02 -23.29 -12.80
N THR A 235 -11.98 -23.05 -12.01
CA THR A 235 -11.23 -21.79 -12.00
C THR A 235 -9.76 -22.08 -11.77
N ILE A 236 -8.89 -21.39 -12.50
CA ILE A 236 -7.45 -21.40 -12.28
C ILE A 236 -6.92 -19.97 -12.34
N ASP A 237 -6.19 -19.57 -11.31
CA ASP A 237 -5.56 -18.25 -11.22
C ASP A 237 -4.15 -18.37 -10.65
N GLU A 238 -3.24 -17.56 -11.10
CA GLU A 238 -1.94 -17.36 -10.48
C GLU A 238 -2.05 -16.29 -9.40
N ILE A 239 -1.52 -16.59 -8.19
CA ILE A 239 -1.59 -15.73 -7.00
C ILE A 239 -0.22 -15.38 -6.44
#